data_34401a04bf2904e9855d0c1b3a5dab63
#
_entry.id   34401a04bf2904e9855d0c1b3a5dab63
#
_cell.length_a   1.000
_cell.length_b   1.000
_cell.length_c   1.000
_cell.angle_alpha   90.00
_cell.angle_beta   90.00
_cell.angle_gamma   90.00
#
_symmetry.space_group_name_H-M   'P 1'
#
loop_
_entity.id
_entity.type
_entity.pdbx_description
1 polymer ?
#
loop_
_entity_poly.entity_id
_entity_poly.type
_entity_poly.pdbx_seq_one_letter_code
_entity_poly.pdbx_strand_id
1 'polypeptide(L)'
;IPYQINMTILNKKAPTFKLPSTDNDNFDLSKHVGKNIILYFYPRDNTSGCTTEAIDFNKLLPVIKKNNGIVIGVSKDNLESHMKFKTKNKLKFDLLSDENIKVLKKYKAWGLKKFLGKEYMGIIRTTILINTKGVTHKIWSNVRVKDHAKEVVEELKKINKT
;
A
#
# COMPACT_ATOMS: atom_id res chain seq x y z
N ILE A 1 -0.48 -14.79 14.69
CA ILE A 1 0.74 -13.98 14.46
C ILE A 1 0.60 -13.26 13.13
N PRO A 2 0.63 -11.91 13.11
CA PRO A 2 0.32 -11.16 11.91
C PRO A 2 1.16 -11.52 10.69
N TYR A 3 2.47 -11.72 10.84
CA TYR A 3 3.30 -12.00 9.68
C TYR A 3 3.04 -13.38 9.08
N GLN A 4 2.63 -14.36 9.88
CA GLN A 4 2.23 -15.69 9.36
C GLN A 4 0.97 -15.59 8.51
N ILE A 5 0.03 -14.75 8.91
CA ILE A 5 -1.19 -14.51 8.15
C ILE A 5 -0.85 -13.93 6.78
N ASN A 6 0.09 -12.97 6.74
CA ASN A 6 0.49 -12.34 5.49
C ASN A 6 1.27 -13.26 4.56
N MET A 7 1.95 -14.26 5.09
CA MET A 7 2.70 -15.20 4.27
C MET A 7 1.82 -16.10 3.40
N THR A 8 0.49 -16.13 3.64
CA THR A 8 -0.42 -16.94 2.83
C THR A 8 -0.45 -16.52 1.36
N ILE A 9 -0.12 -15.25 1.06
CA ILE A 9 -0.11 -14.74 -0.31
C ILE A 9 1.31 -14.53 -0.87
N LEU A 10 2.34 -14.77 -0.06
CA LEU A 10 3.73 -14.60 -0.49
C LEU A 10 4.07 -15.61 -1.59
N ASN A 11 4.72 -15.14 -2.64
CA ASN A 11 5.11 -15.92 -3.82
C ASN A 11 3.92 -16.49 -4.61
N LYS A 12 2.72 -15.97 -4.37
CA LYS A 12 1.51 -16.34 -5.09
C LYS A 12 0.97 -15.11 -5.81
N LYS A 13 0.06 -15.33 -6.75
CA LYS A 13 -0.61 -14.22 -7.43
C LYS A 13 -1.28 -13.31 -6.39
N ALA A 14 -1.03 -12.01 -6.50
CA ALA A 14 -1.68 -11.03 -5.64
C ALA A 14 -3.19 -11.04 -5.91
N PRO A 15 -4.03 -11.06 -4.87
CA PRO A 15 -5.48 -11.02 -5.05
C PRO A 15 -5.91 -9.81 -5.88
N THR A 16 -6.68 -10.04 -6.95
CA THR A 16 -7.17 -8.96 -7.81
C THR A 16 -8.31 -8.19 -7.13
N PHE A 17 -8.44 -6.92 -7.49
CA PHE A 17 -9.49 -6.08 -6.95
C PHE A 17 -9.72 -4.86 -7.83
N LYS A 18 -10.87 -4.21 -7.61
CA LYS A 18 -11.19 -2.90 -8.18
C LYS A 18 -11.62 -1.98 -7.05
N LEU A 19 -11.06 -0.80 -6.98
CA LEU A 19 -11.42 0.20 -5.96
C LEU A 19 -11.48 1.59 -6.56
N PRO A 20 -12.36 2.46 -6.02
CA PRO A 20 -12.37 3.87 -6.41
C PRO A 20 -11.01 4.52 -6.14
N SER A 21 -10.55 5.34 -7.09
CA SER A 21 -9.24 5.98 -7.06
C SER A 21 -9.35 7.50 -7.17
N THR A 22 -8.34 8.19 -6.65
CA THR A 22 -8.26 9.66 -6.73
C THR A 22 -8.05 10.19 -8.15
N ASP A 23 -7.84 9.34 -9.14
CA ASP A 23 -7.79 9.75 -10.55
C ASP A 23 -9.19 9.80 -11.20
N ASN A 24 -10.25 9.70 -10.38
CA ASN A 24 -11.65 9.72 -10.79
C ASN A 24 -12.09 8.49 -11.60
N ASP A 25 -11.33 7.40 -11.50
CA ASP A 25 -11.67 6.14 -12.13
C ASP A 25 -11.53 5.02 -11.11
N ASN A 26 -11.85 3.80 -11.50
CA ASN A 26 -11.59 2.63 -10.66
C ASN A 26 -10.20 2.08 -10.99
N PHE A 27 -9.43 1.82 -9.94
CA PHE A 27 -8.16 1.10 -10.09
C PHE A 27 -8.47 -0.39 -10.15
N ASP A 28 -8.02 -1.04 -11.21
CA ASP A 28 -8.15 -2.48 -11.40
C ASP A 28 -6.76 -3.10 -11.43
N LEU A 29 -6.43 -3.87 -10.40
CA LEU A 29 -5.09 -4.45 -10.28
C LEU A 29 -4.73 -5.31 -11.49
N SER A 30 -5.70 -6.05 -12.05
CA SER A 30 -5.45 -6.94 -13.19
C SER A 30 -4.94 -6.23 -14.44
N LYS A 31 -5.21 -4.92 -14.55
CA LYS A 31 -4.78 -4.11 -15.70
C LYS A 31 -3.37 -3.56 -15.56
N HIS A 32 -2.72 -3.83 -14.46
CA HIS A 32 -1.38 -3.29 -14.17
C HIS A 32 -0.29 -4.36 -14.20
N VAL A 33 -0.58 -5.55 -14.70
CA VAL A 33 0.44 -6.57 -14.97
C VAL A 33 1.44 -6.01 -15.97
N GLY A 34 2.72 -6.20 -15.70
CA GLY A 34 3.80 -5.59 -16.47
C GLY A 34 4.50 -4.47 -15.73
N LYS A 35 3.92 -4.00 -14.62
CA LYS A 35 4.54 -3.03 -13.72
C LYS A 35 4.81 -3.67 -12.38
N ASN A 36 5.86 -3.24 -11.70
CA ASN A 36 6.04 -3.54 -10.28
C ASN A 36 5.14 -2.60 -9.49
N ILE A 37 4.40 -3.13 -8.51
CA ILE A 37 3.42 -2.35 -7.76
C ILE A 37 3.80 -2.35 -6.28
N ILE A 38 3.99 -1.15 -5.74
CA ILE A 38 4.11 -0.94 -4.31
C ILE A 38 2.72 -0.59 -3.81
N LEU A 39 2.06 -1.57 -3.19
CA LEU A 39 0.71 -1.43 -2.65
C LEU A 39 0.83 -1.33 -1.14
N TYR A 40 0.50 -0.16 -0.56
CA TYR A 40 0.60 -0.01 0.87
C TYR A 40 -0.73 0.36 1.51
N PHE A 41 -1.01 -0.27 2.64
CA PHE A 41 -2.22 -0.05 3.43
C PHE A 41 -1.85 0.76 4.66
N TYR A 42 -2.60 1.83 4.91
CA TYR A 42 -2.34 2.74 6.03
C TYR A 42 -3.63 3.04 6.79
N PRO A 43 -3.54 3.35 8.10
CA PRO A 43 -4.73 3.46 8.94
C PRO A 43 -5.66 4.60 8.58
N ARG A 44 -5.15 5.81 8.30
CA ARG A 44 -6.04 6.97 8.15
C ARG A 44 -5.33 8.19 7.55
N ASP A 45 -6.02 8.89 6.64
CA ASP A 45 -5.57 10.16 6.10
C ASP A 45 -5.33 11.18 7.21
N ASN A 46 -4.39 12.09 7.01
CA ASN A 46 -4.09 13.23 7.89
C ASN A 46 -3.56 12.86 9.29
N THR A 47 -3.19 11.61 9.53
CA THR A 47 -2.43 11.26 10.74
C THR A 47 -0.94 11.46 10.46
N SER A 48 -0.14 11.71 11.52
CA SER A 48 1.27 12.05 11.33
C SER A 48 2.09 10.95 10.65
N GLY A 49 1.92 9.71 11.08
CA GLY A 49 2.64 8.58 10.48
C GLY A 49 2.24 8.31 9.03
N CYS A 50 0.95 8.39 8.73
CA CYS A 50 0.44 8.17 7.37
C CYS A 50 0.88 9.29 6.44
N THR A 51 0.92 10.52 6.92
CA THR A 51 1.40 11.66 6.14
C THR A 51 2.88 11.51 5.82
N THR A 52 3.70 11.15 6.81
CA THR A 52 5.12 10.93 6.61
C THR A 52 5.37 9.80 5.61
N GLU A 53 4.67 8.69 5.74
CA GLU A 53 4.81 7.55 4.81
C GLU A 53 4.48 7.96 3.37
N ALA A 54 3.38 8.69 3.18
CA ALA A 54 2.97 9.15 1.86
C ALA A 54 4.01 10.10 1.26
N ILE A 55 4.50 11.05 2.04
CA ILE A 55 5.51 12.00 1.58
C ILE A 55 6.82 11.28 1.23
N ASP A 56 7.22 10.29 2.03
CA ASP A 56 8.43 9.51 1.77
C ASP A 56 8.36 8.77 0.44
N PHE A 57 7.24 8.09 0.18
CA PHE A 57 7.05 7.43 -1.12
C PHE A 57 7.00 8.45 -2.27
N ASN A 58 6.35 9.59 -2.04
CA ASN A 58 6.24 10.62 -3.06
C ASN A 58 7.60 11.15 -3.48
N LYS A 59 8.51 11.35 -2.53
CA LYS A 59 9.88 11.79 -2.81
C LYS A 59 10.65 10.77 -3.64
N LEU A 60 10.34 9.50 -3.50
CA LEU A 60 11.04 8.41 -4.18
C LEU A 60 10.39 8.02 -5.52
N LEU A 61 9.29 8.68 -5.91
CA LEU A 61 8.61 8.36 -7.17
C LEU A 61 9.52 8.36 -8.40
N PRO A 62 10.44 9.32 -8.58
CA PRO A 62 11.32 9.27 -9.75
C PRO A 62 12.13 7.98 -9.82
N VAL A 63 12.66 7.52 -8.70
CA VAL A 63 13.41 6.25 -8.62
C VAL A 63 12.49 5.06 -8.86
N ILE A 64 11.30 5.10 -8.26
CA ILE A 64 10.31 4.03 -8.41
C ILE A 64 9.92 3.89 -9.88
N LYS A 65 9.62 5.00 -10.56
CA LYS A 65 9.27 5.00 -11.98
C LYS A 65 10.42 4.50 -12.85
N LYS A 66 11.64 4.89 -12.53
CA LYS A 66 12.84 4.43 -13.23
C LYS A 66 13.00 2.91 -13.12
N ASN A 67 12.51 2.31 -12.07
CA ASN A 67 12.54 0.87 -11.83
C ASN A 67 11.25 0.17 -12.23
N ASN A 68 10.49 0.76 -13.14
CA ASN A 68 9.24 0.21 -13.67
C ASN A 68 8.21 -0.04 -12.57
N GLY A 69 8.11 0.87 -11.62
CA GLY A 69 7.22 0.74 -10.48
C GLY A 69 6.17 1.83 -10.40
N ILE A 70 5.08 1.51 -9.71
CA ILE A 70 4.05 2.47 -9.31
C ILE A 70 3.77 2.32 -7.82
N VAL A 71 3.25 3.37 -7.20
CA VAL A 71 2.84 3.35 -5.79
C VAL A 71 1.34 3.56 -5.72
N ILE A 72 0.68 2.75 -4.91
CA ILE A 72 -0.76 2.86 -4.65
C ILE A 72 -0.97 2.77 -3.14
N GLY A 73 -1.61 3.77 -2.55
CA GLY A 73 -1.96 3.76 -1.14
C GLY A 73 -3.44 3.41 -0.96
N VAL A 74 -3.76 2.64 0.06
CA VAL A 74 -5.13 2.19 0.34
C VAL A 74 -5.47 2.37 1.81
N SER A 75 -6.62 2.95 2.08
CA SER A 75 -7.22 2.97 3.43
C SER A 75 -8.73 2.85 3.30
N LYS A 76 -9.43 2.87 4.43
CA LYS A 76 -10.90 2.85 4.40
C LYS A 76 -11.51 4.25 4.34
N ASP A 77 -10.69 5.30 4.29
CA ASP A 77 -11.19 6.67 4.10
C ASP A 77 -11.93 6.78 2.77
N ASN A 78 -12.90 7.69 2.68
CA ASN A 78 -13.63 7.91 1.44
C ASN A 78 -12.81 8.73 0.44
N LEU A 79 -13.28 8.78 -0.82
CA LEU A 79 -12.58 9.50 -1.88
C LEU A 79 -12.42 11.00 -1.60
N GLU A 80 -13.42 11.62 -0.98
CA GLU A 80 -13.33 13.04 -0.65
C GLU A 80 -12.14 13.30 0.29
N SER A 81 -11.99 12.47 1.32
CA SER A 81 -10.85 12.54 2.23
C SER A 81 -9.52 12.34 1.49
N HIS A 82 -9.47 11.32 0.64
CA HIS A 82 -8.27 11.02 -0.15
C HIS A 82 -7.89 12.15 -1.10
N MET A 83 -8.86 12.77 -1.76
CA MET A 83 -8.61 13.88 -2.66
C MET A 83 -7.99 15.07 -1.93
N LYS A 84 -8.53 15.40 -0.74
CA LYS A 84 -8.00 16.47 0.09
C LYS A 84 -6.59 16.15 0.59
N PHE A 85 -6.38 14.92 1.04
CA PHE A 85 -5.07 14.47 1.54
C PHE A 85 -4.02 14.51 0.42
N LYS A 86 -4.36 14.02 -0.75
CA LYS A 86 -3.49 14.03 -1.92
C LYS A 86 -3.11 15.45 -2.31
N THR A 87 -4.09 16.34 -2.39
CA THR A 87 -3.88 17.75 -2.78
C THR A 87 -3.02 18.48 -1.75
N LYS A 88 -3.36 18.34 -0.47
CA LYS A 88 -2.64 19.00 0.62
C LYS A 88 -1.16 18.63 0.64
N ASN A 89 -0.84 17.38 0.38
CA ASN A 89 0.53 16.88 0.45
C ASN A 89 1.21 16.77 -0.92
N LYS A 90 0.53 17.23 -1.97
CA LYS A 90 1.05 17.24 -3.34
C LYS A 90 1.54 15.85 -3.79
N LEU A 91 0.76 14.83 -3.45
CA LEU A 91 1.10 13.45 -3.82
C LEU A 91 0.86 13.24 -5.30
N LYS A 92 1.83 12.61 -5.97
CA LYS A 92 1.78 12.33 -7.42
C LYS A 92 1.44 10.87 -7.71
N PHE A 93 0.94 10.16 -6.72
CA PHE A 93 0.42 8.80 -6.89
C PHE A 93 -1.02 8.76 -6.35
N ASP A 94 -1.75 7.72 -6.72
CA ASP A 94 -3.16 7.63 -6.38
C ASP A 94 -3.41 6.91 -5.07
N LEU A 95 -4.51 7.31 -4.42
CA LEU A 95 -5.02 6.70 -3.21
C LEU A 95 -6.35 6.04 -3.53
N LEU A 96 -6.55 4.84 -3.00
CA LEU A 96 -7.74 4.04 -3.22
C LEU A 96 -8.57 3.95 -1.95
N SER A 97 -9.89 3.95 -2.12
CA SER A 97 -10.84 3.90 -1.02
C SER A 97 -11.44 2.49 -0.90
N ASP A 98 -11.15 1.82 0.21
CA ASP A 98 -11.71 0.49 0.53
C ASP A 98 -12.64 0.61 1.75
N GLU A 99 -13.73 1.38 1.57
CA GLU A 99 -14.66 1.68 2.67
C GLU A 99 -15.27 0.42 3.29
N ASN A 100 -15.46 -0.62 2.49
CA ASN A 100 -16.04 -1.89 2.93
C ASN A 100 -15.01 -2.88 3.49
N ILE A 101 -13.76 -2.48 3.55
CA ILE A 101 -12.61 -3.27 4.06
C ILE A 101 -12.41 -4.64 3.39
N LYS A 102 -13.04 -4.89 2.24
CA LYS A 102 -12.93 -6.18 1.54
C LYS A 102 -11.52 -6.46 1.06
N VAL A 103 -10.87 -5.47 0.44
CA VAL A 103 -9.50 -5.62 -0.07
C VAL A 103 -8.52 -5.69 1.09
N LEU A 104 -8.72 -4.87 2.11
CA LEU A 104 -7.93 -4.93 3.34
C LEU A 104 -7.90 -6.33 3.92
N LYS A 105 -9.05 -6.99 3.96
CA LYS A 105 -9.16 -8.37 4.45
C LYS A 105 -8.47 -9.37 3.53
N LYS A 106 -8.61 -9.20 2.21
CA LYS A 106 -7.94 -10.09 1.24
C LYS A 106 -6.43 -10.09 1.43
N TYR A 107 -5.85 -8.93 1.74
CA TYR A 107 -4.41 -8.77 1.89
C TYR A 107 -3.93 -8.96 3.32
N LYS A 108 -4.85 -9.34 4.24
CA LYS A 108 -4.54 -9.53 5.66
C LYS A 108 -4.00 -8.27 6.34
N ALA A 109 -4.43 -7.12 5.84
CA ALA A 109 -4.10 -5.81 6.40
C ALA A 109 -5.17 -5.28 7.37
N TRP A 110 -6.15 -6.11 7.70
CA TRP A 110 -7.20 -5.81 8.68
C TRP A 110 -7.13 -6.83 9.81
N GLY A 111 -7.02 -6.38 11.03
CA GLY A 111 -6.88 -7.30 12.16
C GLY A 111 -6.94 -6.60 13.50
N LEU A 112 -6.70 -7.39 14.54
CA LEU A 112 -6.74 -6.91 15.91
C LEU A 112 -5.53 -6.03 16.24
N LYS A 113 -5.81 -4.85 16.77
CA LYS A 113 -4.80 -3.90 17.24
C LYS A 113 -4.98 -3.63 18.72
N LYS A 114 -3.88 -3.31 19.40
CA LYS A 114 -3.89 -2.93 20.81
C LYS A 114 -3.33 -1.53 20.97
N PHE A 115 -4.04 -0.70 21.70
CA PHE A 115 -3.58 0.65 22.02
C PHE A 115 -4.07 1.06 23.40
N LEU A 116 -3.12 1.41 24.30
CA LEU A 116 -3.39 1.84 25.66
C LEU A 116 -4.29 0.86 26.42
N GLY A 117 -4.00 -0.46 26.29
CA GLY A 117 -4.74 -1.51 26.96
C GLY A 117 -6.08 -1.87 26.35
N LYS A 118 -6.48 -1.21 25.27
CA LYS A 118 -7.72 -1.51 24.54
C LYS A 118 -7.42 -2.28 23.28
N GLU A 119 -8.28 -3.25 22.97
CA GLU A 119 -8.22 -4.01 21.73
C GLU A 119 -9.32 -3.54 20.78
N TYR A 120 -8.97 -3.40 19.48
CA TYR A 120 -9.94 -3.01 18.47
C TYR A 120 -9.50 -3.55 17.11
N MET A 121 -10.47 -3.70 16.21
CA MET A 121 -10.18 -4.09 14.81
C MET A 121 -9.82 -2.87 14.01
N GLY A 122 -8.77 -2.97 13.23
CA GLY A 122 -8.32 -1.85 12.42
C GLY A 122 -7.33 -2.26 11.36
N ILE A 123 -6.85 -1.26 10.60
CA ILE A 123 -5.87 -1.46 9.55
C ILE A 123 -4.49 -1.67 10.17
N ILE A 124 -3.86 -2.78 9.80
CA ILE A 124 -2.46 -3.06 10.14
C ILE A 124 -1.63 -2.49 9.02
N ARG A 125 -0.75 -1.53 9.33
CA ARG A 125 0.11 -0.89 8.33
C ARG A 125 0.94 -1.96 7.61
N THR A 126 0.70 -2.11 6.31
CA THR A 126 1.24 -3.22 5.52
C THR A 126 1.66 -2.71 4.16
N THR A 127 2.79 -3.18 3.64
CA THR A 127 3.21 -2.89 2.27
C THR A 127 3.42 -4.21 1.54
N ILE A 128 2.91 -4.28 0.32
CA ILE A 128 3.03 -5.45 -0.56
C ILE A 128 3.78 -5.01 -1.81
N LEU A 129 4.88 -5.68 -2.13
CA LEU A 129 5.59 -5.46 -3.39
C LEU A 129 5.19 -6.57 -4.36
N ILE A 130 4.53 -6.18 -5.44
CA ILE A 130 4.02 -7.10 -6.48
C ILE A 130 4.90 -6.93 -7.71
N ASN A 131 5.40 -8.03 -8.26
CA ASN A 131 6.28 -7.99 -9.42
C ASN A 131 5.49 -7.85 -10.74
N THR A 132 6.21 -7.77 -11.87
CA THR A 132 5.60 -7.56 -13.18
C THR A 132 4.69 -8.70 -13.63
N LYS A 133 4.79 -9.86 -13.01
CA LYS A 133 3.92 -11.01 -13.31
C LYS A 133 2.68 -11.05 -12.45
N GLY A 134 2.48 -10.04 -11.60
CA GLY A 134 1.34 -10.02 -10.67
C GLY A 134 1.52 -10.91 -9.45
N VAL A 135 2.75 -11.32 -9.16
CA VAL A 135 3.06 -12.21 -8.03
C VAL A 135 3.59 -11.38 -6.85
N THR A 136 3.13 -11.72 -5.66
CA THR A 136 3.58 -11.08 -4.42
C THR A 136 5.04 -11.46 -4.15
N HIS A 137 5.93 -10.48 -4.26
CA HIS A 137 7.36 -10.68 -4.07
C HIS A 137 7.79 -10.55 -2.62
N LYS A 138 7.28 -9.54 -1.92
CA LYS A 138 7.62 -9.29 -0.52
C LYS A 138 6.48 -8.60 0.22
N ILE A 139 6.39 -8.88 1.52
CA ILE A 139 5.37 -8.32 2.40
C ILE A 139 6.04 -7.74 3.64
N TRP A 140 5.69 -6.50 3.98
CA TRP A 140 6.07 -5.88 5.25
C TRP A 140 4.80 -5.68 6.06
N SER A 141 4.72 -6.29 7.24
CA SER A 141 3.57 -6.17 8.14
C SER A 141 3.97 -5.42 9.41
N ASN A 142 3.01 -4.76 10.04
CA ASN A 142 3.27 -3.93 11.23
C ASN A 142 4.37 -2.91 10.97
N VAL A 143 4.27 -2.23 9.84
CA VAL A 143 5.30 -1.31 9.34
C VAL A 143 5.53 -0.15 10.30
N ARG A 144 6.80 0.15 10.53
CA ARG A 144 7.24 1.39 11.15
C ARG A 144 7.66 2.33 10.02
N VAL A 145 7.16 3.55 10.05
CA VAL A 145 7.30 4.48 8.93
C VAL A 145 8.75 4.91 8.66
N LYS A 146 9.56 5.05 9.71
CA LYS A 146 10.95 5.51 9.57
C LYS A 146 11.74 4.61 8.62
N ASP A 147 12.27 5.21 7.56
CA ASP A 147 13.10 4.55 6.53
C ASP A 147 12.40 3.42 5.77
N HIS A 148 11.09 3.25 5.97
CA HIS A 148 10.35 2.17 5.33
C HIS A 148 10.31 2.31 3.81
N ALA A 149 9.98 3.51 3.30
CA ALA A 149 9.90 3.73 1.86
C ALA A 149 11.23 3.43 1.18
N LYS A 150 12.35 3.81 1.79
CA LYS A 150 13.69 3.49 1.27
C LYS A 150 13.91 1.99 1.19
N GLU A 151 13.52 1.26 2.24
CA GLU A 151 13.67 -0.19 2.30
C GLU A 151 12.88 -0.86 1.18
N VAL A 152 11.67 -0.40 0.93
CA VAL A 152 10.82 -0.93 -0.14
C VAL A 152 11.46 -0.66 -1.51
N VAL A 153 11.98 0.54 -1.71
CA VAL A 153 12.63 0.90 -2.97
C VAL A 153 13.90 0.08 -3.21
N GLU A 154 14.67 -0.23 -2.16
CA GLU A 154 15.84 -1.10 -2.30
C GLU A 154 15.43 -2.51 -2.76
N GLU A 155 14.33 -3.06 -2.25
CA GLU A 155 13.80 -4.34 -2.73
C GLU A 155 13.33 -4.25 -4.18
N LEU A 156 12.70 -3.13 -4.57
CA LEU A 156 12.27 -2.91 -5.95
C LEU A 156 13.47 -2.92 -6.90
N LYS A 157 14.56 -2.28 -6.52
CA LYS A 157 15.80 -2.28 -7.33
C LYS A 157 16.35 -3.70 -7.52
N LYS A 158 16.30 -4.52 -6.47
CA LYS A 158 16.77 -5.91 -6.52
C LYS A 158 15.98 -6.76 -7.51
N ILE A 159 14.66 -6.59 -7.57
CA ILE A 159 13.81 -7.32 -8.52
C ILE A 159 14.27 -7.08 -9.96
N ASN A 160 14.60 -5.83 -10.28
CA ASN A 160 14.95 -5.43 -11.65
C ASN A 160 16.35 -5.87 -12.08
N LYS A 161 17.18 -6.35 -11.15
CA LYS A 161 18.53 -6.83 -11.46
C LYS A 161 18.57 -8.33 -11.80
N THR A 162 17.48 -9.03 -11.62
CA THR A 162 17.41 -10.48 -11.89
C THR A 162 16.83 -10.82 -13.23
#